data_8bc98331178e8192bb6005e0620a1df5
#
_entry.id   8bc98331178e8192bb6005e0620a1df5
#
_cell.length_a   1.000
_cell.length_b   1.000
_cell.length_c   1.000
_cell.angle_alpha   90.00
_cell.angle_beta   90.00
_cell.angle_gamma   90.00
#
_symmetry.space_group_name_H-M   'P 1'
#
loop_
_entity.id
_entity.type
_entity.pdbx_description
1 polymer ?
#
loop_
_entity_poly.entity_id
_entity_poly.type
_entity_poly.pdbx_seq_one_letter_code
_entity_poly.pdbx_strand_id
1 'polypeptide(L)'
;MRRIILVLLAGAIVLAAAWGLASLPGRLTLELGRTTVETSTPIAALALLVALVVVLLVLWLLRAVLRTPRTIGTMRAARRRRLGEVAVTRTLIALAAGEQGGARREAARARRLLGDTPQTLLLAAEAGRNAGREDEAETAFRRLASRQDAAFLGYRGLLRQAIAREDWAEAAALARQAEAAHPGAAWLREERSRLAIRAGNWAEALSLVDAPAPKAALGIGAALAETDPTRALRLAKEAWQRDKALAPAALTYAARLRLAGKEKRAQAVLRETWQLRPHPDLAAAFLAPVTDKLARAKAVQDLTRDNPTHPESRLLAARVALDAGLTGEARHHAEAARAAGMNGRRLWLLLAEIEEEERGDTEEGRRAQRDALRQAASADPDEGWRCTACHTPHAEWHPACPTCGTPGSLAWAAATPAVGTALPAVA
;
A
#
# COMPACT_ATOMS: atom_id res chain seq x y z
N MET A 1 -14.56 51.37 -33.39
CA MET A 1 -15.51 52.07 -34.22
C MET A 1 -16.52 52.90 -33.46
N ARG A 2 -17.34 52.39 -32.52
CA ARG A 2 -18.33 53.17 -31.72
C ARG A 2 -17.75 54.38 -31.00
N ARG A 3 -16.53 54.34 -30.45
CA ARG A 3 -15.87 55.44 -29.73
C ARG A 3 -15.39 56.57 -30.65
N ILE A 4 -14.94 56.23 -31.86
CA ILE A 4 -14.51 57.19 -32.86
C ILE A 4 -15.74 57.97 -33.40
N ILE A 5 -16.84 57.30 -33.63
CA ILE A 5 -18.13 57.91 -34.03
C ILE A 5 -18.66 58.86 -32.97
N LEU A 6 -18.59 58.49 -31.69
CA LEU A 6 -19.00 59.34 -30.56
C LEU A 6 -18.12 60.60 -30.45
N VAL A 7 -16.82 60.49 -30.67
CA VAL A 7 -15.89 61.63 -30.64
C VAL A 7 -16.14 62.58 -31.82
N LEU A 8 -16.36 62.04 -33.00
CA LEU A 8 -16.71 62.83 -34.19
C LEU A 8 -18.07 63.54 -34.06
N LEU A 9 -19.05 62.83 -33.48
CA LEU A 9 -20.38 63.39 -33.22
C LEU A 9 -20.34 64.50 -32.15
N ALA A 10 -19.57 64.30 -31.08
CA ALA A 10 -19.33 65.33 -30.07
C ALA A 10 -18.59 66.55 -30.68
N GLY A 11 -17.59 66.36 -31.53
CA GLY A 11 -16.89 67.39 -32.24
C GLY A 11 -17.80 68.19 -33.21
N ALA A 12 -18.69 67.51 -33.92
CA ALA A 12 -19.67 68.16 -34.80
C ALA A 12 -20.70 69.00 -34.01
N ILE A 13 -21.16 68.48 -32.87
CA ILE A 13 -22.09 69.27 -31.99
C ILE A 13 -21.39 70.48 -31.41
N VAL A 14 -20.16 70.41 -31.01
CA VAL A 14 -19.34 71.52 -30.52
C VAL A 14 -19.11 72.56 -31.60
N LEU A 15 -18.84 72.12 -32.85
CA LEU A 15 -18.68 73.06 -33.99
C LEU A 15 -19.99 73.76 -34.35
N ALA A 16 -21.12 73.08 -34.34
CA ALA A 16 -22.45 73.64 -34.58
C ALA A 16 -22.85 74.64 -33.53
N ALA A 17 -22.57 74.31 -32.25
CA ALA A 17 -22.81 75.22 -31.11
C ALA A 17 -21.93 76.48 -31.19
N ALA A 18 -20.66 76.35 -31.59
CA ALA A 18 -19.75 77.50 -31.77
C ALA A 18 -20.21 78.41 -32.92
N TRP A 19 -20.71 77.84 -34.00
CA TRP A 19 -21.24 78.60 -35.13
C TRP A 19 -22.53 79.30 -34.76
N GLY A 20 -23.44 78.68 -34.01
CA GLY A 20 -24.68 79.33 -33.52
C GLY A 20 -24.40 80.43 -32.53
N LEU A 21 -23.39 80.36 -31.67
CA LEU A 21 -22.96 81.37 -30.75
C LEU A 21 -22.26 82.59 -31.47
N ALA A 22 -21.55 82.32 -32.54
CA ALA A 22 -20.84 83.34 -33.36
C ALA A 22 -21.80 84.27 -34.11
N SER A 23 -23.06 83.88 -34.30
CA SER A 23 -24.09 84.65 -34.99
C SER A 23 -24.92 85.59 -34.10
N LEU A 24 -24.68 85.58 -32.77
CA LEU A 24 -25.39 86.43 -31.83
C LEU A 24 -24.73 87.82 -31.69
N PRO A 25 -25.42 88.94 -32.01
CA PRO A 25 -24.87 90.30 -31.84
C PRO A 25 -25.00 90.72 -30.35
N GLY A 26 -23.85 90.82 -29.68
CA GLY A 26 -23.82 91.27 -28.27
C GLY A 26 -22.40 91.64 -27.81
N ARG A 27 -22.27 92.51 -26.84
CA ARG A 27 -21.02 92.83 -26.12
C ARG A 27 -21.18 92.33 -24.66
N LEU A 28 -20.27 91.53 -24.19
CA LEU A 28 -20.18 91.10 -22.80
C LEU A 28 -19.09 91.89 -22.09
N THR A 29 -19.48 92.63 -21.03
CA THR A 29 -18.53 93.26 -20.14
C THR A 29 -18.40 92.45 -18.89
N LEU A 30 -17.20 91.86 -18.65
CA LEU A 30 -16.84 91.11 -17.44
C LEU A 30 -16.04 92.01 -16.53
N GLU A 31 -16.62 92.38 -15.38
CA GLU A 31 -15.92 93.13 -14.32
C GLU A 31 -15.25 92.08 -13.37
N LEU A 32 -13.92 91.97 -13.46
CA LEU A 32 -13.13 91.20 -12.46
C LEU A 32 -12.39 92.24 -11.59
N GLY A 33 -13.01 92.65 -10.49
CA GLY A 33 -12.40 93.51 -9.53
C GLY A 33 -12.11 94.95 -10.08
N ARG A 34 -10.88 95.33 -10.39
CA ARG A 34 -10.45 96.67 -10.89
C ARG A 34 -10.19 96.74 -12.38
N THR A 35 -10.39 95.66 -13.10
CA THR A 35 -10.20 95.64 -14.56
C THR A 35 -11.47 95.19 -15.28
N THR A 36 -11.96 96.10 -16.19
CA THR A 36 -13.08 95.82 -17.10
C THR A 36 -12.50 95.26 -18.43
N VAL A 37 -12.84 94.02 -18.77
CA VAL A 37 -12.47 93.47 -20.05
C VAL A 37 -13.71 93.48 -20.95
N GLU A 38 -13.74 94.31 -21.94
CA GLU A 38 -14.75 94.31 -22.99
C GLU A 38 -14.36 93.32 -24.10
N THR A 39 -15.18 92.26 -24.22
CA THR A 39 -14.92 91.24 -25.24
C THR A 39 -16.20 91.03 -26.05
N SER A 40 -16.07 90.83 -27.35
CA SER A 40 -17.22 90.46 -28.19
C SER A 40 -17.76 89.09 -27.81
N THR A 41 -19.06 88.89 -27.77
CA THR A 41 -19.76 87.67 -27.38
C THR A 41 -19.20 86.40 -28.03
N PRO A 42 -18.81 86.37 -29.31
CA PRO A 42 -18.22 85.18 -29.94
C PRO A 42 -16.85 84.82 -29.40
N ILE A 43 -16.01 85.81 -29.00
CA ILE A 43 -14.67 85.51 -28.44
C ILE A 43 -14.78 84.96 -27.04
N ALA A 44 -15.69 85.43 -26.19
CA ALA A 44 -15.94 84.90 -24.86
C ALA A 44 -16.52 83.47 -24.90
N ALA A 45 -17.43 83.24 -25.85
CA ALA A 45 -17.99 81.93 -26.05
C ALA A 45 -16.93 80.85 -26.55
N LEU A 46 -16.03 81.27 -27.46
CA LEU A 46 -14.94 80.46 -27.94
C LEU A 46 -13.94 80.14 -26.81
N ALA A 47 -13.61 81.13 -25.98
CA ALA A 47 -12.72 80.96 -24.83
C ALA A 47 -13.32 79.97 -23.81
N LEU A 48 -14.63 80.07 -23.51
CA LEU A 48 -15.32 79.12 -22.63
C LEU A 48 -15.38 77.75 -23.20
N LEU A 49 -15.61 77.63 -24.49
CA LEU A 49 -15.62 76.34 -25.20
C LEU A 49 -14.23 75.67 -25.19
N VAL A 50 -13.17 76.46 -25.43
CA VAL A 50 -11.77 75.92 -25.36
C VAL A 50 -11.45 75.48 -23.92
N ALA A 51 -11.83 76.28 -22.91
CA ALA A 51 -11.65 75.94 -21.51
C ALA A 51 -12.39 74.64 -21.15
N LEU A 52 -13.62 74.46 -21.61
CA LEU A 52 -14.41 73.28 -21.42
C LEU A 52 -13.74 72.03 -22.05
N VAL A 53 -13.25 72.16 -23.31
CA VAL A 53 -12.53 71.07 -24.03
C VAL A 53 -11.25 70.75 -23.29
N VAL A 54 -10.49 71.72 -22.81
CA VAL A 54 -9.26 71.45 -22.01
C VAL A 54 -9.59 70.71 -20.72
N VAL A 55 -10.63 71.16 -19.99
CA VAL A 55 -11.07 70.46 -18.76
C VAL A 55 -11.49 68.99 -19.05
N LEU A 56 -12.27 68.79 -20.10
CA LEU A 56 -12.70 67.46 -20.50
C LEU A 56 -11.49 66.55 -20.92
N LEU A 57 -10.52 67.12 -21.61
CA LEU A 57 -9.29 66.47 -22.03
C LEU A 57 -8.43 66.11 -20.82
N VAL A 58 -8.29 67.05 -19.86
CA VAL A 58 -7.58 66.77 -18.60
C VAL A 58 -8.28 65.68 -17.78
N LEU A 59 -9.60 65.73 -17.63
CA LEU A 59 -10.39 64.75 -16.96
C LEU A 59 -10.29 63.36 -17.66
N TRP A 60 -10.30 63.33 -18.97
CA TRP A 60 -10.12 62.12 -19.75
C TRP A 60 -8.70 61.55 -19.58
N LEU A 61 -7.66 62.40 -19.61
CA LEU A 61 -6.27 61.98 -19.40
C LEU A 61 -6.07 61.45 -17.96
N LEU A 62 -6.60 62.15 -16.97
CA LEU A 62 -6.57 61.74 -15.57
C LEU A 62 -7.27 60.39 -15.38
N ARG A 63 -8.44 60.18 -16.02
CA ARG A 63 -9.17 58.93 -15.99
C ARG A 63 -8.43 57.80 -16.75
N ALA A 64 -7.74 58.12 -17.83
CA ALA A 64 -6.88 57.17 -18.56
C ALA A 64 -5.67 56.74 -17.70
N VAL A 65 -4.99 57.72 -17.07
CA VAL A 65 -3.84 57.43 -16.17
C VAL A 65 -4.27 56.65 -14.96
N LEU A 66 -5.40 56.93 -14.32
CA LEU A 66 -5.91 56.18 -13.17
C LEU A 66 -6.41 54.76 -13.52
N ARG A 67 -6.80 54.51 -14.77
CA ARG A 67 -7.21 53.17 -15.26
C ARG A 67 -6.07 52.30 -15.77
N THR A 68 -4.98 52.92 -16.25
CA THR A 68 -3.82 52.22 -16.86
C THR A 68 -3.12 51.23 -15.92
N PRO A 69 -2.90 51.51 -14.61
CA PRO A 69 -2.20 50.56 -13.73
C PRO A 69 -2.99 49.26 -13.52
N ARG A 70 -4.33 49.26 -13.56
CA ARG A 70 -5.15 48.05 -13.40
C ARG A 70 -5.08 47.14 -14.64
N THR A 71 -5.07 47.69 -15.84
CA THR A 71 -4.99 46.90 -17.09
C THR A 71 -3.60 46.33 -17.34
N ILE A 72 -2.55 47.06 -17.00
CA ILE A 72 -1.15 46.58 -17.10
C ILE A 72 -0.91 45.48 -16.05
N GLY A 73 -1.45 45.62 -14.83
CA GLY A 73 -1.37 44.61 -13.79
C GLY A 73 -2.03 43.28 -14.18
N THR A 74 -3.24 43.35 -14.76
CA THR A 74 -3.95 42.14 -15.24
C THR A 74 -3.27 41.48 -16.43
N MET A 75 -2.72 42.26 -17.37
CA MET A 75 -1.94 41.70 -18.50
C MET A 75 -0.65 41.03 -18.04
N ARG A 76 0.08 41.64 -17.10
CA ARG A 76 1.28 41.05 -16.50
C ARG A 76 0.95 39.76 -15.75
N ALA A 77 -0.11 39.74 -14.94
CA ALA A 77 -0.59 38.58 -14.23
C ALA A 77 -1.00 37.44 -15.18
N ALA A 78 -1.76 37.77 -16.24
CA ALA A 78 -2.13 36.77 -17.27
C ALA A 78 -0.91 36.19 -18.01
N ARG A 79 0.09 37.02 -18.32
CA ARG A 79 1.32 36.57 -18.96
C ARG A 79 2.13 35.65 -18.01
N ARG A 80 2.27 36.03 -16.73
CA ARG A 80 2.92 35.20 -15.73
C ARG A 80 2.23 33.84 -15.59
N ARG A 81 0.90 33.82 -15.54
CA ARG A 81 0.10 32.60 -15.47
C ARG A 81 0.33 31.69 -16.67
N ARG A 82 0.26 32.21 -17.89
CA ARG A 82 0.54 31.45 -19.12
C ARG A 82 1.95 30.86 -19.14
N LEU A 83 2.97 31.66 -18.79
CA LEU A 83 4.35 31.19 -18.72
C LEU A 83 4.53 30.12 -17.63
N GLY A 84 3.81 30.23 -16.52
CA GLY A 84 3.79 29.24 -15.46
C GLY A 84 3.16 27.94 -15.90
N GLU A 85 2.03 27.97 -16.60
CA GLU A 85 1.36 26.79 -17.17
C GLU A 85 2.24 26.05 -18.19
N VAL A 86 2.96 26.81 -19.02
CA VAL A 86 3.97 26.24 -19.95
C VAL A 86 5.11 25.56 -19.16
N ALA A 87 5.58 26.18 -18.08
CA ALA A 87 6.63 25.57 -17.24
C ALA A 87 6.14 24.30 -16.55
N VAL A 88 4.88 24.25 -16.10
CA VAL A 88 4.23 23.03 -15.56
C VAL A 88 4.26 21.91 -16.62
N THR A 89 3.81 22.18 -17.84
CA THR A 89 3.80 21.20 -18.94
C THR A 89 5.21 20.70 -19.27
N ARG A 90 6.19 21.62 -19.33
CA ARG A 90 7.60 21.24 -19.55
C ARG A 90 8.17 20.40 -18.42
N THR A 91 7.79 20.68 -17.17
CA THR A 91 8.19 19.84 -16.03
C THR A 91 7.66 18.42 -16.20
N LEU A 92 6.39 18.25 -16.56
CA LEU A 92 5.79 16.93 -16.79
C LEU A 92 6.49 16.16 -17.92
N ILE A 93 6.80 16.86 -19.05
CA ILE A 93 7.54 16.27 -20.18
C ILE A 93 8.94 15.83 -19.72
N ALA A 94 9.67 16.70 -19.00
CA ALA A 94 11.01 16.37 -18.53
C ALA A 94 11.02 15.22 -17.50
N LEU A 95 10.00 15.14 -16.62
CA LEU A 95 9.80 14.00 -15.70
C LEU A 95 9.54 12.71 -16.47
N ALA A 96 8.67 12.74 -17.49
CA ALA A 96 8.37 11.59 -18.32
C ALA A 96 9.57 11.13 -19.16
N ALA A 97 10.41 12.07 -19.62
CA ALA A 97 11.64 11.81 -20.36
C ALA A 97 12.83 11.40 -19.47
N GLY A 98 12.68 11.42 -18.12
CA GLY A 98 13.78 11.13 -17.20
C GLY A 98 14.84 12.23 -17.11
N GLU A 99 14.58 13.44 -17.64
CA GLU A 99 15.51 14.58 -17.62
C GLU A 99 15.55 15.25 -16.25
N GLN A 100 16.35 14.71 -15.33
CA GLN A 100 16.41 15.17 -13.93
C GLN A 100 16.68 16.67 -13.78
N GLY A 101 17.71 17.19 -14.46
CA GLY A 101 18.09 18.60 -14.41
C GLY A 101 17.05 19.52 -15.07
N GLY A 102 16.43 19.10 -16.17
CA GLY A 102 15.35 19.79 -16.87
C GLY A 102 14.11 19.93 -16.00
N ALA A 103 13.66 18.83 -15.42
CA ALA A 103 12.49 18.77 -14.55
C ALA A 103 12.63 19.74 -13.35
N ARG A 104 13.75 19.74 -12.66
CA ARG A 104 14.00 20.65 -11.51
C ARG A 104 13.97 22.13 -11.91
N ARG A 105 14.64 22.50 -13.01
CA ARG A 105 14.65 23.89 -13.48
C ARG A 105 13.27 24.40 -13.82
N GLU A 106 12.51 23.61 -14.60
CA GLU A 106 11.16 24.01 -15.02
C GLU A 106 10.16 23.97 -13.83
N ALA A 107 10.27 23.03 -12.90
CA ALA A 107 9.48 23.02 -11.67
C ALA A 107 9.74 24.26 -10.80
N ALA A 108 11.01 24.64 -10.62
CA ALA A 108 11.38 25.85 -9.90
C ALA A 108 10.86 27.13 -10.64
N ARG A 109 10.86 27.12 -11.96
CA ARG A 109 10.30 28.20 -12.78
C ARG A 109 8.77 28.29 -12.63
N ALA A 110 8.06 27.18 -12.71
CA ALA A 110 6.63 27.11 -12.49
C ALA A 110 6.24 27.68 -11.12
N ARG A 111 6.97 27.27 -10.08
CA ARG A 111 6.76 27.73 -8.69
C ARG A 111 7.02 29.23 -8.53
N ARG A 112 8.07 29.79 -9.16
CA ARG A 112 8.32 31.26 -9.15
C ARG A 112 7.21 32.04 -9.85
N LEU A 113 6.60 31.48 -10.88
CA LEU A 113 5.56 32.16 -11.69
C LEU A 113 4.16 32.00 -11.09
N LEU A 114 3.81 30.83 -10.58
CA LEU A 114 2.49 30.49 -10.07
C LEU A 114 2.38 30.50 -8.53
N GLY A 115 3.53 30.59 -7.84
CA GLY A 115 3.59 30.48 -6.39
C GLY A 115 3.55 29.03 -5.90
N ASP A 116 3.41 28.85 -4.58
CA ASP A 116 3.31 27.54 -3.92
C ASP A 116 1.87 26.99 -4.00
N THR A 117 1.44 26.62 -5.20
CA THR A 117 0.18 25.90 -5.41
C THR A 117 0.37 24.40 -5.16
N PRO A 118 -0.69 23.61 -4.86
CA PRO A 118 -0.57 22.15 -4.75
C PRO A 118 0.14 21.52 -5.95
N GLN A 119 -0.20 21.97 -7.14
CA GLN A 119 0.38 21.46 -8.38
C GLN A 119 1.89 21.76 -8.49
N THR A 120 2.31 23.01 -8.21
CA THR A 120 3.74 23.38 -8.30
C THR A 120 4.58 22.74 -7.21
N LEU A 121 4.03 22.56 -6.01
CA LEU A 121 4.69 21.84 -4.92
C LEU A 121 4.86 20.36 -5.24
N LEU A 122 3.81 19.70 -5.79
CA LEU A 122 3.88 18.31 -6.20
C LEU A 122 4.95 18.10 -7.28
N LEU A 123 4.97 18.97 -8.30
CA LEU A 123 5.97 18.90 -9.36
C LEU A 123 7.39 19.14 -8.83
N ALA A 124 7.57 20.07 -7.89
CA ALA A 124 8.87 20.32 -7.26
C ALA A 124 9.34 19.11 -6.44
N ALA A 125 8.42 18.46 -5.70
CA ALA A 125 8.70 17.27 -4.93
C ALA A 125 9.09 16.09 -5.83
N GLU A 126 8.32 15.81 -6.88
CA GLU A 126 8.61 14.71 -7.82
C GLU A 126 9.89 14.98 -8.64
N ALA A 127 10.16 16.23 -9.02
CA ALA A 127 11.40 16.59 -9.70
C ALA A 127 12.63 16.47 -8.77
N GLY A 128 12.50 16.83 -7.50
CA GLY A 128 13.53 16.62 -6.48
C GLY A 128 13.83 15.15 -6.28
N ARG A 129 12.79 14.35 -6.07
CA ARG A 129 12.90 12.89 -5.89
C ARG A 129 13.56 12.21 -7.11
N ASN A 130 13.12 12.54 -8.32
CA ASN A 130 13.69 11.96 -9.55
C ASN A 130 15.17 12.34 -9.75
N ALA A 131 15.60 13.46 -9.18
CA ALA A 131 17.00 13.91 -9.21
C ALA A 131 17.84 13.43 -8.01
N GLY A 132 17.29 12.54 -7.15
CA GLY A 132 17.98 12.07 -5.94
C GLY A 132 18.16 13.14 -4.84
N ARG A 133 17.37 14.23 -4.91
CA ARG A 133 17.37 15.31 -3.93
C ARG A 133 16.26 15.12 -2.92
N GLU A 134 16.43 14.10 -2.08
CA GLU A 134 15.40 13.68 -1.13
C GLU A 134 15.00 14.78 -0.15
N ASP A 135 15.94 15.61 0.33
CA ASP A 135 15.64 16.72 1.26
C ASP A 135 14.76 17.80 0.61
N GLU A 136 15.02 18.12 -0.68
CA GLU A 136 14.20 19.08 -1.44
C GLU A 136 12.78 18.52 -1.65
N ALA A 137 12.70 17.23 -1.97
CA ALA A 137 11.42 16.53 -2.15
C ALA A 137 10.62 16.50 -0.84
N GLU A 138 11.26 16.12 0.27
CA GLU A 138 10.66 16.06 1.60
C GLU A 138 10.11 17.43 2.03
N THR A 139 10.89 18.49 1.84
CA THR A 139 10.43 19.86 2.15
C THR A 139 9.17 20.23 1.37
N ALA A 140 9.11 19.87 0.08
CA ALA A 140 7.95 20.14 -0.76
C ALA A 140 6.74 19.27 -0.37
N PHE A 141 6.94 17.99 -0.06
CA PHE A 141 5.88 17.11 0.44
C PHE A 141 5.36 17.55 1.81
N ARG A 142 6.21 18.01 2.75
CA ARG A 142 5.77 18.56 4.03
C ARG A 142 4.90 19.80 3.84
N ARG A 143 5.24 20.69 2.89
CA ARG A 143 4.39 21.85 2.56
C ARG A 143 3.05 21.42 1.94
N LEU A 144 3.02 20.35 1.15
CA LEU A 144 1.76 19.77 0.66
C LEU A 144 0.94 19.18 1.81
N ALA A 145 1.57 18.45 2.72
CA ALA A 145 0.91 17.82 3.87
C ALA A 145 0.27 18.83 4.82
N SER A 146 0.83 20.06 4.92
CA SER A 146 0.26 21.14 5.73
C SER A 146 -0.98 21.82 5.10
N ARG A 147 -1.33 21.49 3.87
CA ARG A 147 -2.46 22.09 3.14
C ARG A 147 -3.65 21.15 3.15
N GLN A 148 -4.81 21.62 3.58
CA GLN A 148 -6.05 20.84 3.61
C GLN A 148 -6.44 20.26 2.25
N ASP A 149 -6.25 21.03 1.17
CA ASP A 149 -6.62 20.69 -0.20
C ASP A 149 -5.66 19.70 -0.88
N ALA A 150 -4.49 19.42 -0.28
CA ALA A 150 -3.44 18.60 -0.87
C ALA A 150 -2.72 17.67 0.14
N ALA A 151 -3.19 17.60 1.38
CA ALA A 151 -2.54 16.88 2.47
C ALA A 151 -2.25 15.42 2.11
N PHE A 152 -3.20 14.74 1.46
CA PHE A 152 -3.04 13.35 1.02
C PHE A 152 -1.84 13.15 0.08
N LEU A 153 -1.62 14.07 -0.87
CA LEU A 153 -0.49 13.99 -1.79
C LEU A 153 0.85 14.16 -1.06
N GLY A 154 0.88 15.06 -0.07
CA GLY A 154 2.03 15.25 0.80
C GLY A 154 2.36 14.02 1.62
N TYR A 155 1.38 13.48 2.34
CA TYR A 155 1.57 12.27 3.15
C TYR A 155 1.95 11.05 2.31
N ARG A 156 1.37 10.90 1.11
CA ARG A 156 1.75 9.83 0.18
C ARG A 156 3.23 9.92 -0.23
N GLY A 157 3.71 11.13 -0.51
CA GLY A 157 5.11 11.34 -0.87
C GLY A 157 6.07 11.03 0.28
N LEU A 158 5.76 11.56 1.49
CA LEU A 158 6.54 11.31 2.71
C LEU A 158 6.53 9.82 3.10
N LEU A 159 5.36 9.15 3.02
CA LEU A 159 5.23 7.72 3.27
C LEU A 159 6.17 6.90 2.37
N ARG A 160 6.21 7.21 1.07
CA ARG A 160 7.09 6.52 0.14
C ARG A 160 8.58 6.74 0.49
N GLN A 161 8.96 7.94 0.94
CA GLN A 161 10.32 8.23 1.39
C GLN A 161 10.67 7.49 2.68
N ALA A 162 9.75 7.45 3.67
CA ALA A 162 9.96 6.70 4.90
C ALA A 162 10.15 5.19 4.63
N ILE A 163 9.35 4.60 3.72
CA ILE A 163 9.50 3.21 3.29
C ILE A 163 10.87 2.98 2.62
N ALA A 164 11.32 3.90 1.76
CA ALA A 164 12.62 3.80 1.09
C ALA A 164 13.81 3.88 2.06
N ARG A 165 13.63 4.61 3.18
CA ARG A 165 14.62 4.68 4.27
C ARG A 165 14.49 3.54 5.28
N GLU A 166 13.51 2.65 5.10
CA GLU A 166 13.17 1.57 6.03
C GLU A 166 12.74 2.07 7.43
N ASP A 167 12.31 3.32 7.55
CA ASP A 167 11.72 3.86 8.77
C ASP A 167 10.26 3.45 8.89
N TRP A 168 10.05 2.22 9.38
CA TRP A 168 8.73 1.60 9.49
C TRP A 168 7.81 2.30 10.48
N ALA A 169 8.38 2.93 11.52
CA ALA A 169 7.61 3.66 12.52
C ALA A 169 7.03 4.96 11.94
N GLU A 170 7.85 5.74 11.26
CA GLU A 170 7.43 6.95 10.54
C GLU A 170 6.45 6.58 9.42
N ALA A 171 6.75 5.54 8.63
CA ALA A 171 5.87 5.07 7.56
C ALA A 171 4.47 4.72 8.07
N ALA A 172 4.35 4.00 9.19
CA ALA A 172 3.06 3.67 9.80
C ALA A 172 2.32 4.91 10.30
N ALA A 173 3.01 5.90 10.86
CA ALA A 173 2.42 7.17 11.29
C ALA A 173 1.88 7.98 10.10
N LEU A 174 2.69 8.11 9.05
CA LEU A 174 2.32 8.82 7.81
C LEU A 174 1.15 8.13 7.08
N ALA A 175 1.11 6.81 7.08
CA ALA A 175 0.00 6.05 6.49
C ALA A 175 -1.33 6.31 7.22
N ARG A 176 -1.32 6.44 8.55
CA ARG A 176 -2.52 6.84 9.32
C ARG A 176 -2.96 8.26 9.02
N GLN A 177 -2.00 9.19 8.88
CA GLN A 177 -2.30 10.58 8.51
C GLN A 177 -2.85 10.70 7.08
N ALA A 178 -2.32 9.90 6.15
CA ALA A 178 -2.84 9.82 4.78
C ALA A 178 -4.27 9.28 4.75
N GLU A 179 -4.60 8.26 5.55
CA GLU A 179 -5.96 7.72 5.68
C GLU A 179 -6.93 8.76 6.26
N ALA A 180 -6.49 9.53 7.27
CA ALA A 180 -7.30 10.60 7.83
C ALA A 180 -7.56 11.74 6.83
N ALA A 181 -6.59 12.04 5.95
CA ALA A 181 -6.72 13.06 4.92
C ALA A 181 -7.59 12.61 3.73
N HIS A 182 -7.59 11.33 3.38
CA HIS A 182 -8.39 10.77 2.29
C HIS A 182 -8.79 9.32 2.60
N PRO A 183 -9.90 9.11 3.30
CA PRO A 183 -10.35 7.78 3.71
C PRO A 183 -10.69 6.87 2.52
N GLY A 184 -10.34 5.58 2.64
CA GLY A 184 -10.76 4.54 1.70
C GLY A 184 -9.92 4.43 0.43
N ALA A 185 -8.76 5.04 0.36
CA ALA A 185 -7.84 4.86 -0.75
C ALA A 185 -7.33 3.39 -0.81
N ALA A 186 -7.68 2.65 -1.87
CA ALA A 186 -7.41 1.21 -1.97
C ALA A 186 -5.91 0.87 -1.82
N TRP A 187 -5.03 1.59 -2.51
CA TRP A 187 -3.58 1.37 -2.43
C TRP A 187 -3.04 1.63 -1.00
N LEU A 188 -3.62 2.58 -0.26
CA LEU A 188 -3.21 2.91 1.10
C LEU A 188 -3.58 1.80 2.08
N ARG A 189 -4.76 1.16 1.90
CA ARG A 189 -5.18 0.00 2.67
C ARG A 189 -4.20 -1.15 2.50
N GLU A 190 -3.77 -1.42 1.27
CA GLU A 190 -2.79 -2.46 0.97
C GLU A 190 -1.43 -2.14 1.60
N GLU A 191 -0.95 -0.90 1.48
CA GLU A 191 0.32 -0.47 2.06
C GLU A 191 0.30 -0.51 3.60
N ARG A 192 -0.80 -0.09 4.23
CA ARG A 192 -0.98 -0.21 5.69
C ARG A 192 -0.96 -1.67 6.13
N SER A 193 -1.59 -2.56 5.36
CA SER A 193 -1.54 -4.01 5.65
C SER A 193 -0.10 -4.53 5.60
N ARG A 194 0.69 -4.16 4.60
CA ARG A 194 2.12 -4.53 4.51
C ARG A 194 2.94 -4.00 5.69
N LEU A 195 2.75 -2.74 6.04
CA LEU A 195 3.43 -2.12 7.18
C LEU A 195 3.05 -2.78 8.51
N ALA A 196 1.77 -3.07 8.71
CA ALA A 196 1.27 -3.75 9.90
C ALA A 196 1.86 -5.17 10.03
N ILE A 197 1.94 -5.93 8.91
CA ILE A 197 2.59 -7.25 8.87
C ILE A 197 4.08 -7.16 9.26
N ARG A 198 4.81 -6.21 8.69
CA ARG A 198 6.24 -6.01 9.00
C ARG A 198 6.48 -5.61 10.45
N ALA A 199 5.58 -4.81 11.03
CA ALA A 199 5.63 -4.41 12.42
C ALA A 199 5.12 -5.50 13.41
N GLY A 200 4.64 -6.65 12.90
CA GLY A 200 4.00 -7.67 13.74
C GLY A 200 2.66 -7.24 14.34
N ASN A 201 2.07 -6.15 13.85
CA ASN A 201 0.75 -5.69 14.28
C ASN A 201 -0.36 -6.46 13.54
N TRP A 202 -0.49 -7.73 13.92
CA TRP A 202 -1.41 -8.67 13.28
C TRP A 202 -2.88 -8.27 13.38
N ALA A 203 -3.26 -7.57 14.46
CA ALA A 203 -4.63 -7.10 14.67
C ALA A 203 -5.01 -6.01 13.64
N GLU A 204 -4.12 -5.06 13.39
CA GLU A 204 -4.33 -4.04 12.36
C GLU A 204 -4.32 -4.69 10.96
N ALA A 205 -3.35 -5.55 10.67
CA ALA A 205 -3.27 -6.27 9.39
C ALA A 205 -4.56 -7.06 9.11
N LEU A 206 -5.09 -7.77 10.11
CA LEU A 206 -6.34 -8.54 10.03
C LEU A 206 -7.55 -7.65 9.67
N SER A 207 -7.59 -6.43 10.19
CA SER A 207 -8.70 -5.47 9.93
C SER A 207 -8.68 -4.92 8.51
N LEU A 208 -7.54 -4.96 7.83
CA LEU A 208 -7.32 -4.34 6.51
C LEU A 208 -7.49 -5.32 5.34
N VAL A 209 -7.55 -6.62 5.60
CA VAL A 209 -7.63 -7.68 4.58
C VAL A 209 -9.04 -8.28 4.54
N ASP A 210 -9.54 -8.58 3.35
CA ASP A 210 -10.89 -9.16 3.18
C ASP A 210 -10.89 -10.63 2.74
N ALA A 211 -9.84 -11.10 2.05
CA ALA A 211 -9.75 -12.47 1.56
C ALA A 211 -9.67 -13.51 2.69
N PRO A 212 -10.35 -14.68 2.57
CA PRO A 212 -10.47 -15.67 3.66
C PRO A 212 -9.15 -16.26 4.12
N ALA A 213 -8.28 -16.71 3.21
CA ALA A 213 -7.02 -17.36 3.55
C ALA A 213 -6.04 -16.43 4.29
N PRO A 214 -5.75 -15.18 3.81
CA PRO A 214 -5.01 -14.22 4.59
C PRO A 214 -5.67 -13.88 5.94
N LYS A 215 -7.01 -13.78 6.02
CA LYS A 215 -7.72 -13.56 7.27
C LYS A 215 -7.51 -14.66 8.30
N ALA A 216 -7.52 -15.92 7.88
CA ALA A 216 -7.23 -17.05 8.77
C ALA A 216 -5.81 -16.95 9.32
N ALA A 217 -4.82 -16.75 8.44
CA ALA A 217 -3.43 -16.67 8.83
C ALA A 217 -3.11 -15.47 9.75
N LEU A 218 -3.60 -14.27 9.40
CA LEU A 218 -3.43 -13.08 10.24
C LEU A 218 -4.18 -13.19 11.57
N GLY A 219 -5.34 -13.89 11.58
CA GLY A 219 -6.08 -14.20 12.78
C GLY A 219 -5.30 -15.08 13.76
N ILE A 220 -4.51 -16.04 13.24
CA ILE A 220 -3.58 -16.84 14.05
C ILE A 220 -2.51 -15.93 14.68
N GLY A 221 -1.86 -15.08 13.86
CA GLY A 221 -0.86 -14.12 14.35
C GLY A 221 -1.43 -13.22 15.45
N ALA A 222 -2.63 -12.68 15.24
CA ALA A 222 -3.31 -11.85 16.21
C ALA A 222 -3.64 -12.62 17.50
N ALA A 223 -4.08 -13.89 17.39
CA ALA A 223 -4.36 -14.74 18.57
C ALA A 223 -3.09 -15.07 19.35
N LEU A 224 -1.95 -15.23 18.68
CA LEU A 224 -0.67 -15.51 19.34
C LEU A 224 -0.11 -14.27 20.06
N ALA A 225 -0.28 -13.09 19.48
CA ALA A 225 0.19 -11.83 20.04
C ALA A 225 -0.74 -11.24 21.12
N GLU A 226 -2.00 -11.70 21.21
CA GLU A 226 -2.97 -11.19 22.17
C GLU A 226 -2.67 -11.68 23.59
N THR A 227 -2.65 -10.73 24.53
CA THR A 227 -2.36 -10.99 25.95
C THR A 227 -3.60 -11.35 26.77
N ASP A 228 -4.79 -10.85 26.38
CA ASP A 228 -6.04 -11.25 27.04
C ASP A 228 -6.45 -12.67 26.61
N PRO A 229 -6.51 -13.65 27.54
CA PRO A 229 -6.84 -15.03 27.21
C PRO A 229 -8.21 -15.21 26.53
N THR A 230 -9.20 -14.39 26.91
CA THR A 230 -10.55 -14.48 26.35
C THR A 230 -10.58 -14.00 24.90
N ARG A 231 -9.90 -12.90 24.62
CA ARG A 231 -9.76 -12.36 23.26
C ARG A 231 -8.91 -13.28 22.39
N ALA A 232 -7.79 -13.78 22.92
CA ALA A 232 -6.92 -14.73 22.22
C ALA A 232 -7.69 -16.01 21.81
N LEU A 233 -8.48 -16.57 22.73
CA LEU A 233 -9.32 -17.74 22.44
C LEU A 233 -10.36 -17.46 21.36
N ARG A 234 -10.99 -16.27 21.37
CA ARG A 234 -11.97 -15.87 20.36
C ARG A 234 -11.30 -15.73 18.99
N LEU A 235 -10.16 -15.01 18.90
CA LEU A 235 -9.42 -14.84 17.65
C LEU A 235 -8.95 -16.17 17.06
N ALA A 236 -8.42 -17.07 17.90
CA ALA A 236 -8.01 -18.42 17.47
C ALA A 236 -9.19 -19.24 16.95
N LYS A 237 -10.35 -19.19 17.62
CA LYS A 237 -11.59 -19.83 17.17
C LYS A 237 -12.03 -19.30 15.81
N GLU A 238 -12.06 -17.97 15.64
CA GLU A 238 -12.46 -17.34 14.38
C GLU A 238 -11.50 -17.69 13.24
N ALA A 239 -10.19 -17.72 13.50
CA ALA A 239 -9.20 -18.13 12.51
C ALA A 239 -9.42 -19.57 12.05
N TRP A 240 -9.62 -20.51 12.98
CA TRP A 240 -9.93 -21.90 12.67
C TRP A 240 -11.25 -22.08 11.94
N GLN A 241 -12.29 -21.31 12.29
CA GLN A 241 -13.59 -21.37 11.61
C GLN A 241 -13.50 -20.90 10.14
N ARG A 242 -12.56 -19.99 9.82
CA ARG A 242 -12.35 -19.53 8.45
C ARG A 242 -11.65 -20.55 7.57
N ASP A 243 -10.73 -21.33 8.17
CA ASP A 243 -10.05 -22.43 7.49
C ASP A 243 -9.80 -23.58 8.46
N LYS A 244 -10.73 -24.53 8.46
CA LYS A 244 -10.66 -25.70 9.33
C LYS A 244 -9.61 -26.72 8.89
N ALA A 245 -9.15 -26.65 7.64
CA ALA A 245 -8.10 -27.52 7.12
C ALA A 245 -6.69 -26.99 7.42
N LEU A 246 -6.56 -25.77 7.93
CA LEU A 246 -5.28 -25.15 8.24
C LEU A 246 -4.77 -25.65 9.61
N ALA A 247 -3.79 -26.56 9.60
CA ALA A 247 -3.23 -27.15 10.82
C ALA A 247 -2.78 -26.11 11.87
N PRO A 248 -2.04 -25.02 11.53
CA PRO A 248 -1.68 -23.97 12.50
C PRO A 248 -2.87 -23.29 13.18
N ALA A 249 -4.00 -23.16 12.49
CA ALA A 249 -5.21 -22.61 13.10
C ALA A 249 -5.81 -23.52 14.16
N ALA A 250 -5.88 -24.83 13.86
CA ALA A 250 -6.33 -25.81 14.83
C ALA A 250 -5.39 -25.94 16.02
N LEU A 251 -4.08 -25.94 15.78
CA LEU A 251 -3.05 -26.00 16.83
C LEU A 251 -3.17 -24.80 17.78
N THR A 252 -3.27 -23.59 17.22
CA THR A 252 -3.42 -22.37 18.01
C THR A 252 -4.72 -22.39 18.82
N TYR A 253 -5.83 -22.78 18.20
CA TYR A 253 -7.12 -22.84 18.91
C TYR A 253 -7.13 -23.91 19.98
N ALA A 254 -6.59 -25.11 19.70
CA ALA A 254 -6.47 -26.18 20.68
C ALA A 254 -5.57 -25.78 21.87
N ALA A 255 -4.46 -25.10 21.64
CA ALA A 255 -3.59 -24.58 22.68
C ALA A 255 -4.34 -23.58 23.61
N ARG A 256 -5.09 -22.64 23.02
CA ARG A 256 -5.90 -21.68 23.81
C ARG A 256 -7.05 -22.36 24.56
N LEU A 257 -7.64 -23.43 24.01
CA LEU A 257 -8.64 -24.24 24.70
C LEU A 257 -8.05 -24.98 25.90
N ARG A 258 -6.83 -25.52 25.78
CA ARG A 258 -6.10 -26.17 26.88
C ARG A 258 -5.81 -25.21 28.02
N LEU A 259 -5.31 -24.01 27.69
CA LEU A 259 -5.11 -22.96 28.69
C LEU A 259 -6.41 -22.56 29.42
N ALA A 260 -7.56 -22.71 28.75
CA ALA A 260 -8.89 -22.51 29.36
C ALA A 260 -9.47 -23.78 30.02
N GLY A 261 -8.70 -24.86 30.22
CA GLY A 261 -9.12 -26.13 30.83
C GLY A 261 -10.10 -26.96 30.01
N LYS A 262 -10.22 -26.71 28.69
CA LYS A 262 -11.22 -27.34 27.82
C LYS A 262 -10.59 -28.44 26.94
N GLU A 263 -9.91 -29.42 27.55
CA GLU A 263 -9.14 -30.44 26.83
C GLU A 263 -9.98 -31.24 25.82
N LYS A 264 -11.19 -31.73 26.25
CA LYS A 264 -12.07 -32.49 25.35
C LYS A 264 -12.38 -31.74 24.04
N ARG A 265 -12.56 -30.41 24.15
CA ARG A 265 -12.84 -29.56 22.99
C ARG A 265 -11.58 -29.33 22.14
N ALA A 266 -10.41 -29.22 22.76
CA ALA A 266 -9.12 -29.13 22.05
C ALA A 266 -8.90 -30.39 21.21
N GLN A 267 -9.13 -31.58 21.77
CA GLN A 267 -9.04 -32.85 21.05
C GLN A 267 -10.05 -32.93 19.88
N ALA A 268 -11.29 -32.47 20.09
CA ALA A 268 -12.29 -32.44 19.03
C ALA A 268 -11.88 -31.56 17.85
N VAL A 269 -11.31 -30.38 18.12
CA VAL A 269 -10.79 -29.46 17.09
C VAL A 269 -9.64 -30.10 16.29
N LEU A 270 -8.69 -30.73 16.96
CA LEU A 270 -7.56 -31.42 16.31
C LEU A 270 -8.03 -32.59 15.43
N ARG A 271 -9.01 -33.37 15.91
CA ARG A 271 -9.60 -34.46 15.13
C ARG A 271 -10.36 -33.96 13.92
N GLU A 272 -11.20 -32.93 14.04
CA GLU A 272 -11.94 -32.36 12.93
C GLU A 272 -10.99 -31.84 11.83
N THR A 273 -9.89 -31.20 12.21
CA THR A 273 -8.87 -30.75 11.26
C THR A 273 -8.13 -31.91 10.62
N TRP A 274 -7.80 -32.98 11.40
CA TRP A 274 -7.17 -34.19 10.89
C TRP A 274 -8.03 -34.89 9.81
N GLN A 275 -9.34 -34.94 10.00
CA GLN A 275 -10.27 -35.50 9.01
C GLN A 275 -10.17 -34.78 7.65
N LEU A 276 -10.00 -33.44 7.69
CA LEU A 276 -9.93 -32.62 6.48
C LEU A 276 -8.53 -32.69 5.84
N ARG A 277 -7.49 -32.61 6.67
CA ARG A 277 -6.09 -32.58 6.21
C ARG A 277 -5.17 -33.11 7.32
N PRO A 278 -4.77 -34.39 7.28
CA PRO A 278 -3.78 -34.91 8.20
C PRO A 278 -2.45 -34.16 8.14
N HIS A 279 -1.89 -33.88 9.33
CA HIS A 279 -0.63 -33.14 9.45
C HIS A 279 0.14 -33.65 10.69
N PRO A 280 1.46 -33.86 10.62
CA PRO A 280 2.24 -34.43 11.73
C PRO A 280 2.10 -33.64 13.04
N ASP A 281 2.07 -32.32 12.98
CA ASP A 281 1.94 -31.49 14.18
C ASP A 281 0.57 -31.63 14.88
N LEU A 282 -0.49 -31.93 14.13
CA LEU A 282 -1.81 -32.24 14.73
C LEU A 282 -1.76 -33.52 15.54
N ALA A 283 -1.08 -34.56 15.00
CA ALA A 283 -0.88 -35.81 15.73
C ALA A 283 -0.04 -35.60 16.97
N ALA A 284 1.07 -34.89 16.87
CA ALA A 284 1.93 -34.58 18.00
C ALA A 284 1.14 -33.81 19.09
N ALA A 285 0.38 -32.81 18.71
CA ALA A 285 -0.46 -32.05 19.65
C ALA A 285 -1.59 -32.91 20.26
N PHE A 286 -2.21 -33.80 19.48
CA PHE A 286 -3.27 -34.70 19.97
C PHE A 286 -2.75 -35.69 21.01
N LEU A 287 -1.57 -36.22 20.78
CA LEU A 287 -0.93 -37.26 21.60
C LEU A 287 -0.14 -36.68 22.80
N ALA A 288 0.15 -35.37 22.82
CA ALA A 288 0.94 -34.72 23.87
C ALA A 288 0.49 -35.04 25.31
N PRO A 289 -0.81 -35.04 25.63
CA PRO A 289 -1.26 -35.36 27.01
C PRO A 289 -1.25 -36.88 27.34
N VAL A 290 -0.96 -37.77 26.38
CA VAL A 290 -1.01 -39.20 26.55
C VAL A 290 0.40 -39.77 26.66
N THR A 291 0.79 -40.23 27.85
CA THR A 291 2.16 -40.75 28.13
C THR A 291 2.26 -42.27 28.03
N ASP A 292 1.18 -42.97 28.35
CA ASP A 292 1.17 -44.46 28.26
C ASP A 292 1.13 -44.95 26.82
N LYS A 293 1.97 -45.92 26.49
CA LYS A 293 2.16 -46.45 25.12
C LYS A 293 0.87 -47.07 24.54
N LEU A 294 0.15 -47.87 25.33
CA LEU A 294 -1.11 -48.48 24.88
C LEU A 294 -2.24 -47.45 24.73
N ALA A 295 -2.31 -46.47 25.65
CA ALA A 295 -3.25 -45.39 25.53
C ALA A 295 -2.96 -44.54 24.30
N ARG A 296 -1.68 -44.34 23.91
CA ARG A 296 -1.29 -43.65 22.66
C ARG A 296 -1.78 -44.42 21.43
N ALA A 297 -1.64 -45.74 21.39
CA ALA A 297 -2.14 -46.54 20.27
C ALA A 297 -3.66 -46.39 20.12
N LYS A 298 -4.42 -46.45 21.23
CA LYS A 298 -5.86 -46.22 21.22
C LYS A 298 -6.20 -44.79 20.78
N ALA A 299 -5.45 -43.79 21.22
CA ALA A 299 -5.66 -42.38 20.82
C ALA A 299 -5.41 -42.19 19.32
N VAL A 300 -4.43 -42.86 18.73
CA VAL A 300 -4.18 -42.87 17.26
C VAL A 300 -5.36 -43.49 16.51
N GLN A 301 -5.88 -44.63 16.97
CA GLN A 301 -7.08 -45.22 16.37
C GLN A 301 -8.29 -44.28 16.41
N ASP A 302 -8.46 -43.52 17.52
CA ASP A 302 -9.51 -42.53 17.64
C ASP A 302 -9.29 -41.30 16.72
N LEU A 303 -8.07 -40.83 16.57
CA LEU A 303 -7.72 -39.71 15.67
C LEU A 303 -7.90 -40.07 14.21
N THR A 304 -7.50 -41.28 13.82
CA THR A 304 -7.47 -41.73 12.40
C THR A 304 -8.75 -42.44 11.96
N ARG A 305 -9.75 -42.58 12.83
CA ARG A 305 -10.98 -43.35 12.62
C ARG A 305 -11.67 -43.04 11.28
N ASP A 306 -11.74 -41.73 10.92
CA ASP A 306 -12.51 -41.27 9.77
C ASP A 306 -11.68 -41.28 8.46
N ASN A 307 -10.34 -41.45 8.56
CA ASN A 307 -9.44 -41.53 7.40
C ASN A 307 -8.31 -42.57 7.62
N PRO A 308 -8.64 -43.82 7.95
CA PRO A 308 -7.66 -44.86 8.34
C PRO A 308 -6.72 -45.28 7.20
N THR A 309 -7.12 -45.03 5.95
CA THR A 309 -6.33 -45.40 4.75
C THR A 309 -5.39 -44.29 4.28
N HIS A 310 -5.53 -43.07 4.84
CA HIS A 310 -4.66 -41.97 4.45
C HIS A 310 -3.19 -42.27 4.78
N PRO A 311 -2.21 -41.98 3.87
CA PRO A 311 -0.81 -42.33 4.09
C PRO A 311 -0.25 -41.81 5.42
N GLU A 312 -0.56 -40.56 5.80
CA GLU A 312 -0.12 -39.96 7.06
C GLU A 312 -0.75 -40.69 8.29
N SER A 313 -2.01 -41.14 8.19
CA SER A 313 -2.66 -41.93 9.25
C SER A 313 -1.98 -43.30 9.43
N ARG A 314 -1.58 -43.93 8.33
CA ARG A 314 -0.82 -45.19 8.34
C ARG A 314 0.58 -44.99 8.90
N LEU A 315 1.28 -43.93 8.50
CA LEU A 315 2.62 -43.62 9.04
C LEU A 315 2.57 -43.35 10.55
N LEU A 316 1.57 -42.61 11.02
CA LEU A 316 1.35 -42.35 12.45
C LEU A 316 1.07 -43.65 13.22
N ALA A 317 0.19 -44.52 12.69
CA ALA A 317 -0.11 -45.83 13.31
C ALA A 317 1.13 -46.71 13.38
N ALA A 318 1.94 -46.75 12.31
CA ALA A 318 3.19 -47.49 12.28
C ALA A 318 4.19 -47.01 13.34
N ARG A 319 4.35 -45.68 13.48
CA ARG A 319 5.26 -45.10 14.51
C ARG A 319 4.82 -45.47 15.92
N VAL A 320 3.52 -45.29 16.25
CA VAL A 320 3.03 -45.58 17.58
C VAL A 320 3.01 -47.07 17.91
N ALA A 321 2.79 -47.93 16.90
CA ALA A 321 2.92 -49.39 17.05
C ALA A 321 4.37 -49.79 17.35
N LEU A 322 5.35 -49.21 16.65
CA LEU A 322 6.77 -49.42 16.91
C LEU A 322 7.15 -48.97 18.34
N ASP A 323 6.74 -47.80 18.75
CA ASP A 323 6.99 -47.25 20.10
C ASP A 323 6.38 -48.15 21.20
N ALA A 324 5.32 -48.87 20.87
CA ALA A 324 4.70 -49.88 21.77
C ALA A 324 5.33 -51.27 21.72
N GLY A 325 6.34 -51.48 20.88
CA GLY A 325 6.99 -52.77 20.70
C GLY A 325 6.20 -53.74 19.81
N LEU A 326 5.17 -53.26 19.09
CA LEU A 326 4.31 -54.06 18.20
C LEU A 326 4.89 -54.01 16.77
N THR A 327 6.05 -54.64 16.56
CA THR A 327 6.84 -54.56 15.33
C THR A 327 6.08 -55.05 14.11
N GLY A 328 5.32 -56.14 14.21
CA GLY A 328 4.51 -56.68 13.12
C GLY A 328 3.39 -55.74 12.67
N GLU A 329 2.71 -55.08 13.63
CA GLU A 329 1.72 -54.04 13.30
C GLU A 329 2.38 -52.81 12.70
N ALA A 330 3.53 -52.38 13.25
CA ALA A 330 4.31 -51.28 12.71
C ALA A 330 4.67 -51.50 11.24
N ARG A 331 5.16 -52.69 10.91
CA ARG A 331 5.47 -53.09 9.54
C ARG A 331 4.24 -53.09 8.64
N HIS A 332 3.16 -53.69 9.08
CA HIS A 332 1.90 -53.72 8.31
C HIS A 332 1.43 -52.29 7.95
N HIS A 333 1.43 -51.38 8.91
CA HIS A 333 1.02 -50.00 8.66
C HIS A 333 2.02 -49.22 7.81
N ALA A 334 3.34 -49.40 7.98
CA ALA A 334 4.36 -48.75 7.14
C ALA A 334 4.27 -49.19 5.68
N GLU A 335 4.08 -50.50 5.44
CA GLU A 335 3.91 -51.06 4.09
C GLU A 335 2.58 -50.58 3.46
N ALA A 336 1.52 -50.48 4.24
CA ALA A 336 0.25 -49.89 3.77
C ALA A 336 0.38 -48.41 3.40
N ALA A 337 1.17 -47.63 4.15
CA ALA A 337 1.50 -46.25 3.78
C ALA A 337 2.24 -46.15 2.45
N ARG A 338 3.23 -47.05 2.24
CA ARG A 338 3.96 -47.15 0.99
C ARG A 338 3.06 -47.54 -0.18
N ALA A 339 2.19 -48.54 0.00
CA ALA A 339 1.23 -48.95 -1.01
C ALA A 339 0.22 -47.86 -1.37
N ALA A 340 -0.07 -46.97 -0.44
CA ALA A 340 -0.90 -45.76 -0.66
C ALA A 340 -0.15 -44.59 -1.34
N GLY A 341 1.09 -44.82 -1.81
CA GLY A 341 1.89 -43.87 -2.59
C GLY A 341 2.86 -43.00 -1.78
N MET A 342 3.00 -43.23 -0.47
CA MET A 342 3.99 -42.49 0.32
C MET A 342 5.40 -43.07 0.00
N ASN A 343 6.31 -42.19 -0.42
CA ASN A 343 7.70 -42.50 -0.70
C ASN A 343 8.68 -41.51 -0.05
N GLY A 344 8.23 -40.79 0.97
CA GLY A 344 9.01 -39.78 1.67
C GLY A 344 10.09 -40.38 2.57
N ARG A 345 11.09 -39.57 2.91
CA ARG A 345 12.22 -39.93 3.77
C ARG A 345 11.77 -40.47 5.13
N ARG A 346 10.71 -39.88 5.74
CA ARG A 346 10.19 -40.30 7.05
C ARG A 346 9.72 -41.75 7.06
N LEU A 347 9.10 -42.23 5.98
CA LEU A 347 8.65 -43.60 5.86
C LEU A 347 9.83 -44.59 5.83
N TRP A 348 10.84 -44.29 5.02
CA TRP A 348 11.99 -45.19 4.88
C TRP A 348 12.86 -45.26 6.15
N LEU A 349 12.99 -44.14 6.88
CA LEU A 349 13.63 -44.13 8.19
C LEU A 349 12.86 -44.98 9.20
N LEU A 350 11.52 -44.87 9.22
CA LEU A 350 10.69 -45.71 10.08
C LEU A 350 10.83 -47.22 9.73
N LEU A 351 10.86 -47.56 8.45
CA LEU A 351 11.12 -48.91 8.01
C LEU A 351 12.49 -49.43 8.47
N ALA A 352 13.53 -48.62 8.42
CA ALA A 352 14.85 -48.95 8.94
C ALA A 352 14.85 -49.25 10.45
N GLU A 353 14.12 -48.44 11.23
CA GLU A 353 13.94 -48.68 12.68
C GLU A 353 13.14 -49.98 12.93
N ILE A 354 12.11 -50.25 12.14
CA ILE A 354 11.34 -51.52 12.25
C ILE A 354 12.23 -52.74 11.96
N GLU A 355 13.10 -52.67 10.93
CA GLU A 355 14.03 -53.75 10.63
C GLU A 355 15.00 -54.02 11.80
N GLU A 356 15.47 -52.97 12.45
CA GLU A 356 16.37 -53.07 13.62
C GLU A 356 15.67 -53.74 14.81
N GLU A 357 14.45 -53.31 15.16
CA GLU A 357 13.70 -53.83 16.29
C GLU A 357 13.19 -55.28 16.07
N GLU A 358 12.82 -55.63 14.83
CA GLU A 358 12.22 -56.91 14.51
C GLU A 358 13.27 -58.03 14.34
N ARG A 359 14.40 -57.71 13.68
CA ARG A 359 15.43 -58.69 13.30
C ARG A 359 16.71 -58.59 14.13
N GLY A 360 16.81 -57.53 14.94
CA GLY A 360 17.97 -57.31 15.79
C GLY A 360 19.29 -57.22 15.03
N ASP A 361 20.35 -57.70 15.68
CA ASP A 361 21.72 -57.63 15.13
C ASP A 361 22.07 -58.86 14.23
N THR A 362 21.08 -59.43 13.54
CA THR A 362 21.30 -60.46 12.52
C THR A 362 21.89 -59.86 11.25
N GLU A 363 22.60 -60.64 10.45
CA GLU A 363 23.17 -60.17 9.19
C GLU A 363 22.07 -59.73 8.19
N GLU A 364 20.96 -60.48 8.16
CA GLU A 364 19.79 -60.12 7.34
C GLU A 364 19.14 -58.82 7.78
N GLY A 365 18.98 -58.64 9.09
CA GLY A 365 18.43 -57.39 9.66
C GLY A 365 19.30 -56.17 9.30
N ARG A 366 20.63 -56.30 9.52
CA ARG A 366 21.57 -55.22 9.14
C ARG A 366 21.57 -54.92 7.63
N ARG A 367 21.38 -55.94 6.78
CA ARG A 367 21.26 -55.74 5.33
C ARG A 367 19.98 -55.01 4.97
N ALA A 368 18.83 -55.43 5.50
CA ALA A 368 17.52 -54.80 5.27
C ALA A 368 17.49 -53.36 5.80
N GLN A 369 18.06 -53.12 6.99
CA GLN A 369 18.19 -51.76 7.55
C GLN A 369 19.04 -50.86 6.64
N ARG A 370 20.21 -51.33 6.17
CA ARG A 370 21.05 -50.54 5.23
C ARG A 370 20.32 -50.24 3.93
N ASP A 371 19.53 -51.18 3.41
CA ASP A 371 18.78 -50.98 2.19
C ASP A 371 17.67 -49.94 2.39
N ALA A 372 16.95 -49.97 3.52
CA ALA A 372 15.96 -48.93 3.89
C ALA A 372 16.61 -47.55 4.06
N LEU A 373 17.79 -47.47 4.69
CA LEU A 373 18.53 -46.21 4.82
C LEU A 373 19.02 -45.66 3.47
N ARG A 374 19.42 -46.56 2.52
CA ARG A 374 19.76 -46.14 1.15
C ARG A 374 18.51 -45.56 0.44
N GLN A 375 17.37 -46.20 0.59
CA GLN A 375 16.10 -45.69 0.06
C GLN A 375 15.76 -44.37 0.69
N ALA A 376 15.94 -44.19 2.00
CA ALA A 376 15.73 -42.90 2.67
C ALA A 376 16.61 -41.76 2.11
N ALA A 377 17.85 -42.12 1.69
CA ALA A 377 18.78 -41.13 1.10
C ALA A 377 18.38 -40.68 -0.31
N SER A 378 17.69 -41.57 -1.07
CA SER A 378 17.21 -41.30 -2.44
C SER A 378 15.70 -41.00 -2.52
N ALA A 379 15.00 -41.07 -1.40
CA ALA A 379 13.55 -40.83 -1.32
C ALA A 379 13.19 -39.37 -1.64
N ASP A 380 11.92 -39.18 -2.00
CA ASP A 380 11.37 -37.84 -2.17
C ASP A 380 11.51 -37.03 -0.87
N PRO A 381 11.87 -35.74 -0.96
CA PRO A 381 11.86 -34.88 0.21
C PRO A 381 10.50 -34.88 0.86
N ASP A 382 10.47 -34.96 2.19
CA ASP A 382 9.22 -34.86 2.95
C ASP A 382 8.51 -33.52 2.70
N GLU A 383 7.20 -33.54 2.88
CA GLU A 383 6.40 -32.29 2.83
C GLU A 383 6.91 -31.30 3.86
N GLY A 384 6.78 -30.02 3.52
CA GLY A 384 7.21 -28.90 4.35
C GLY A 384 6.46 -27.62 4.03
N TRP A 385 6.64 -26.61 4.87
CA TRP A 385 6.06 -25.29 4.62
C TRP A 385 6.74 -24.61 3.45
N ARG A 386 5.96 -24.16 2.48
CA ARG A 386 6.45 -23.48 1.29
C ARG A 386 5.54 -22.31 0.94
N CYS A 387 6.14 -21.19 0.61
CA CYS A 387 5.38 -20.03 0.15
C CYS A 387 4.85 -20.25 -1.27
N THR A 388 3.55 -20.09 -1.48
CA THR A 388 2.91 -20.20 -2.80
C THR A 388 3.19 -19.00 -3.71
N ALA A 389 3.64 -17.86 -3.13
CA ALA A 389 3.93 -16.64 -3.87
C ALA A 389 5.40 -16.56 -4.34
N CYS A 390 6.37 -16.83 -3.45
CA CYS A 390 7.80 -16.73 -3.77
C CYS A 390 8.53 -18.09 -3.80
N HIS A 391 7.81 -19.18 -3.55
CA HIS A 391 8.30 -20.56 -3.55
C HIS A 391 9.41 -20.88 -2.54
N THR A 392 9.74 -19.96 -1.64
CA THR A 392 10.76 -20.16 -0.61
C THR A 392 10.27 -21.20 0.40
N PRO A 393 11.10 -22.23 0.74
CA PRO A 393 10.81 -23.18 1.81
C PRO A 393 11.06 -22.56 3.17
N HIS A 394 10.28 -22.96 4.17
CA HIS A 394 10.38 -22.54 5.56
C HIS A 394 10.33 -23.74 6.50
N ALA A 395 11.13 -23.70 7.58
CA ALA A 395 11.11 -24.76 8.59
C ALA A 395 9.81 -24.72 9.41
N GLU A 396 9.29 -23.54 9.65
CA GLU A 396 8.10 -23.30 10.47
C GLU A 396 7.07 -22.50 9.71
N TRP A 397 5.82 -22.62 10.15
CA TRP A 397 4.73 -21.81 9.62
C TRP A 397 4.70 -20.42 10.23
N HIS A 398 4.41 -19.41 9.39
CA HIS A 398 4.24 -18.01 9.80
C HIS A 398 2.94 -17.43 9.22
N PRO A 399 2.29 -16.45 9.91
CA PRO A 399 1.08 -15.80 9.40
C PRO A 399 1.26 -15.09 8.07
N ALA A 400 2.47 -14.60 7.79
CA ALA A 400 2.90 -14.06 6.52
C ALA A 400 4.29 -14.62 6.18
N CYS A 401 4.59 -14.78 4.91
CA CYS A 401 5.90 -15.27 4.49
C CYS A 401 7.02 -14.32 4.94
N PRO A 402 8.03 -14.81 5.68
CA PRO A 402 9.15 -13.96 6.12
C PRO A 402 9.95 -13.35 4.96
N THR A 403 9.98 -14.03 3.80
CA THR A 403 10.76 -13.60 2.64
C THR A 403 10.03 -12.52 1.82
N CYS A 404 8.75 -12.75 1.46
CA CYS A 404 8.02 -11.84 0.56
C CYS A 404 6.90 -11.04 1.24
N GLY A 405 6.61 -11.28 2.52
CA GLY A 405 5.59 -10.59 3.29
C GLY A 405 4.15 -10.96 2.95
N THR A 406 3.91 -11.91 2.02
CA THR A 406 2.54 -12.27 1.60
C THR A 406 1.83 -13.04 2.71
N PRO A 407 0.68 -12.56 3.23
CA PRO A 407 -0.05 -13.24 4.29
C PRO A 407 -0.80 -14.46 3.78
N GLY A 408 -0.85 -15.53 4.58
CA GLY A 408 -1.58 -16.76 4.26
C GLY A 408 -1.06 -17.52 3.06
N SER A 409 0.19 -17.30 2.66
CA SER A 409 0.81 -17.91 1.50
C SER A 409 1.62 -19.17 1.81
N LEU A 410 1.78 -19.54 3.08
CA LEU A 410 2.51 -20.75 3.44
C LEU A 410 1.58 -21.97 3.37
N ALA A 411 1.89 -22.89 2.47
CA ALA A 411 1.20 -24.16 2.29
C ALA A 411 2.13 -25.32 2.67
N TRP A 412 1.55 -26.37 3.26
CA TRP A 412 2.21 -27.64 3.49
C TRP A 412 2.16 -28.45 2.20
N ALA A 413 3.31 -28.70 1.59
CA ALA A 413 3.39 -29.35 0.29
C ALA A 413 4.71 -30.13 0.14
N ALA A 414 4.69 -31.11 -0.76
CA ALA A 414 5.90 -31.80 -1.18
C ALA A 414 6.92 -30.82 -1.77
N ALA A 415 8.19 -31.07 -1.54
CA ALA A 415 9.25 -30.32 -2.18
C ALA A 415 9.15 -30.50 -3.70
N THR A 416 8.87 -29.47 -4.43
CA THR A 416 9.00 -29.51 -5.89
C THR A 416 10.48 -29.82 -6.19
N PRO A 417 10.82 -30.83 -6.99
CA PRO A 417 12.21 -31.01 -7.39
C PRO A 417 12.70 -29.70 -7.99
N ALA A 418 13.85 -29.24 -7.54
CA ALA A 418 14.46 -28.04 -8.10
C ALA A 418 14.58 -28.30 -9.62
N VAL A 419 13.72 -27.63 -10.39
CA VAL A 419 13.95 -27.52 -11.84
C VAL A 419 15.28 -26.81 -11.95
N GLY A 420 16.32 -27.57 -12.30
CA GLY A 420 17.65 -27.03 -12.44
C GLY A 420 17.57 -25.79 -13.30
N THR A 421 17.86 -24.63 -12.72
CA THR A 421 18.16 -23.42 -13.47
C THR A 421 19.38 -23.79 -14.31
N ALA A 422 19.14 -24.23 -15.55
CA ALA A 422 20.18 -24.24 -16.56
C ALA A 422 20.73 -22.81 -16.58
N LEU A 423 21.97 -22.66 -16.11
CA LEU A 423 22.71 -21.41 -16.28
C LEU A 423 22.64 -21.07 -17.79
N PRO A 424 22.25 -19.83 -18.16
CA PRO A 424 22.31 -19.43 -19.54
C PRO A 424 23.77 -19.57 -19.96
N ALA A 425 24.00 -20.37 -21.01
CA ALA A 425 25.30 -20.49 -21.65
C ALA A 425 25.73 -19.08 -22.06
N VAL A 426 26.84 -18.62 -21.46
CA VAL A 426 27.52 -17.39 -21.89
C VAL A 426 28.03 -17.66 -23.29
N ALA A 427 27.42 -17.00 -24.29
CA ALA A 427 27.93 -16.89 -25.65
C ALA A 427 28.65 -15.55 -25.79
#